data_238b5190dfe0e2e4abd252945e1a5bce
#
_entry.id   238b5190dfe0e2e4abd252945e1a5bce
#
_cell.length_a   1.000
_cell.length_b   1.000
_cell.length_c   1.000
_cell.angle_alpha   90.00
_cell.angle_beta   90.00
_cell.angle_gamma   90.00
#
_symmetry.space_group_name_H-M   'P 1'
#
loop_
_entity.id
_entity.type
_entity.pdbx_description
1 polymer ?
#
loop_
_entity_poly.entity_id
_entity_poly.type
_entity_poly.pdbx_seq_one_letter_code
_entity_poly.pdbx_strand_id
1 'polypeptide(L)'
;MFLLVLPLSLFPMRVVAQSSYPETVSVMEVVLKGELLARARYVSYAAKAREENYPRIAALAIALAASEDIHGRNFQKVLRDLGCRPSMEVPTVAVGDTRANLHNASKAELEEIDTRYPQYLARIRPENYSEAIAALTCAWKAESQHRDLISELFQGSGVLFGLLARTIEGTPVEYFVCDNCGSTLPELPRDACPVCAGPVSRYFRVDTGT
;
A
#
# COMPACT_ATOMS: atom_id res chain seq x y z
N MET A 1 -63.76 16.22 -21.63
CA MET A 1 -62.74 16.34 -20.57
C MET A 1 -62.07 14.97 -20.43
N PHE A 2 -61.01 14.77 -21.18
CA PHE A 2 -60.27 13.47 -21.16
C PHE A 2 -59.24 13.52 -20.08
N LEU A 3 -59.34 12.64 -19.07
CA LEU A 3 -58.30 12.44 -18.06
C LEU A 3 -57.19 11.58 -18.67
N LEU A 4 -55.99 12.15 -18.82
CA LEU A 4 -54.79 11.41 -19.15
C LEU A 4 -54.29 10.73 -17.87
N VAL A 5 -54.40 9.42 -17.80
CA VAL A 5 -53.77 8.61 -16.75
C VAL A 5 -52.34 8.28 -17.23
N LEU A 6 -51.35 8.91 -16.63
CA LEU A 6 -49.92 8.57 -16.85
C LEU A 6 -49.61 7.25 -16.13
N PRO A 7 -48.95 6.28 -16.77
CA PRO A 7 -48.54 5.06 -16.10
C PRO A 7 -47.39 5.37 -15.12
N LEU A 8 -47.59 5.03 -13.87
CA LEU A 8 -46.55 5.04 -12.85
C LEU A 8 -45.55 3.90 -13.17
N SER A 9 -44.40 4.25 -13.77
CA SER A 9 -43.33 3.30 -13.99
C SER A 9 -42.68 2.97 -12.65
N LEU A 10 -42.98 1.78 -12.13
CA LEU A 10 -42.28 1.15 -11.00
C LEU A 10 -40.86 0.81 -11.45
N PHE A 11 -39.90 1.67 -11.16
CA PHE A 11 -38.49 1.28 -11.22
C PHE A 11 -38.26 0.24 -10.14
N PRO A 12 -37.72 -0.95 -10.47
CA PRO A 12 -37.36 -1.93 -9.45
C PRO A 12 -36.25 -1.32 -8.58
N MET A 13 -36.56 -1.10 -7.30
CA MET A 13 -35.51 -0.82 -6.31
C MET A 13 -34.56 -2.03 -6.33
N ARG A 14 -33.32 -1.83 -6.84
CA ARG A 14 -32.26 -2.80 -6.64
C ARG A 14 -32.00 -2.91 -5.15
N VAL A 15 -32.49 -3.95 -4.53
CA VAL A 15 -32.06 -4.37 -3.21
C VAL A 15 -30.59 -4.76 -3.38
N VAL A 16 -29.67 -3.91 -2.94
CA VAL A 16 -28.27 -4.28 -2.78
C VAL A 16 -28.26 -5.34 -1.69
N ALA A 17 -27.99 -6.58 -2.07
CA ALA A 17 -27.84 -7.66 -1.10
C ALA A 17 -26.76 -7.22 -0.09
N GLN A 18 -27.15 -7.14 1.18
CA GLN A 18 -26.21 -6.82 2.25
C GLN A 18 -25.15 -7.93 2.28
N SER A 19 -23.89 -7.57 2.22
CA SER A 19 -22.78 -8.53 2.28
C SER A 19 -22.92 -9.40 3.53
N SER A 20 -22.64 -10.71 3.40
CA SER A 20 -22.52 -11.61 4.56
C SER A 20 -21.32 -11.25 5.46
N TYR A 21 -20.47 -10.32 5.03
CA TYR A 21 -19.23 -9.91 5.66
C TYR A 21 -19.13 -8.38 5.77
N PRO A 22 -20.02 -7.69 6.50
CA PRO A 22 -20.10 -6.22 6.51
C PRO A 22 -18.86 -5.56 7.12
N GLU A 23 -18.26 -6.13 8.16
CA GLU A 23 -17.02 -5.60 8.75
C GLU A 23 -15.83 -5.79 7.81
N THR A 24 -15.74 -6.94 7.15
CA THR A 24 -14.71 -7.21 6.13
C THR A 24 -14.81 -6.21 5.00
N VAL A 25 -15.99 -5.95 4.45
CA VAL A 25 -16.18 -4.95 3.39
C VAL A 25 -15.75 -3.58 3.88
N SER A 26 -16.24 -3.15 5.05
CA SER A 26 -15.90 -1.84 5.64
C SER A 26 -14.38 -1.66 5.82
N VAL A 27 -13.70 -2.67 6.36
CA VAL A 27 -12.25 -2.62 6.56
C VAL A 27 -11.51 -2.62 5.23
N MET A 28 -11.89 -3.50 4.29
CA MET A 28 -11.25 -3.57 2.96
C MET A 28 -11.36 -2.26 2.18
N GLU A 29 -12.47 -1.52 2.29
CA GLU A 29 -12.62 -0.21 1.67
C GLU A 29 -11.67 0.83 2.29
N VAL A 30 -11.52 0.80 3.62
CA VAL A 30 -10.63 1.71 4.35
C VAL A 30 -9.18 1.45 3.98
N VAL A 31 -8.72 0.18 4.04
CA VAL A 31 -7.33 -0.15 3.72
C VAL A 31 -7.03 0.10 2.25
N LEU A 32 -7.91 -0.26 1.32
CA LEU A 32 -7.73 0.04 -0.10
C LEU A 32 -7.49 1.55 -0.33
N LYS A 33 -8.27 2.41 0.32
CA LYS A 33 -8.08 3.86 0.22
C LYS A 33 -6.74 4.29 0.82
N GLY A 34 -6.29 3.65 1.90
CA GLY A 34 -4.97 3.84 2.50
C GLY A 34 -3.85 3.55 1.52
N GLU A 35 -3.89 2.37 0.87
CA GLU A 35 -2.84 1.96 -0.08
C GLU A 35 -2.79 2.84 -1.34
N LEU A 36 -3.95 3.25 -1.85
CA LEU A 36 -4.00 4.19 -2.97
C LEU A 36 -3.33 5.52 -2.62
N LEU A 37 -3.54 6.01 -1.40
CA LEU A 37 -2.90 7.21 -0.89
C LEU A 37 -1.40 6.99 -0.65
N ALA A 38 -0.99 5.89 -0.03
CA ALA A 38 0.40 5.55 0.22
C ALA A 38 1.18 5.43 -1.09
N ARG A 39 0.63 4.71 -2.07
CA ARG A 39 1.20 4.63 -3.42
C ARG A 39 1.41 6.02 -4.05
N ALA A 40 0.40 6.89 -4.00
CA ALA A 40 0.49 8.23 -4.55
C ALA A 40 1.55 9.08 -3.82
N ARG A 41 1.66 8.94 -2.49
CA ARG A 41 2.73 9.57 -1.69
C ARG A 41 4.10 9.12 -2.15
N TYR A 42 4.36 7.82 -2.23
CA TYR A 42 5.67 7.30 -2.60
C TYR A 42 6.08 7.67 -4.02
N VAL A 43 5.15 7.69 -4.98
CA VAL A 43 5.43 8.22 -6.34
C VAL A 43 5.85 9.69 -6.29
N SER A 44 5.15 10.52 -5.53
CA SER A 44 5.44 11.95 -5.39
C SER A 44 6.75 12.20 -4.62
N TYR A 45 7.01 11.40 -3.59
CA TYR A 45 8.24 11.46 -2.79
C TYR A 45 9.47 11.05 -3.61
N ALA A 46 9.32 10.05 -4.49
CA ALA A 46 10.37 9.64 -5.40
C ALA A 46 10.75 10.78 -6.39
N ALA A 47 9.75 11.45 -6.95
CA ALA A 47 9.97 12.60 -7.82
C ALA A 47 10.74 13.72 -7.07
N LYS A 48 10.32 14.04 -5.85
CA LYS A 48 10.98 15.05 -5.01
C LYS A 48 12.40 14.67 -4.63
N ALA A 49 12.64 13.41 -4.28
CA ALA A 49 13.97 12.92 -3.96
C ALA A 49 14.94 13.01 -5.16
N ARG A 50 14.45 12.76 -6.37
CA ARG A 50 15.25 12.98 -7.60
C ARG A 50 15.61 14.45 -7.82
N GLU A 51 14.63 15.35 -7.65
CA GLU A 51 14.89 16.80 -7.75
C GLU A 51 15.97 17.26 -6.77
N GLU A 52 16.02 16.68 -5.58
CA GLU A 52 16.96 17.01 -4.53
C GLU A 52 18.27 16.19 -4.59
N ASN A 53 18.47 15.37 -5.64
CA ASN A 53 19.64 14.51 -5.86
C ASN A 53 19.83 13.43 -4.78
N TYR A 54 18.74 12.74 -4.40
CA TYR A 54 18.74 11.57 -3.55
C TYR A 54 18.24 10.33 -4.31
N PRO A 55 19.01 9.76 -5.26
CA PRO A 55 18.58 8.66 -6.13
C PRO A 55 18.24 7.38 -5.37
N ARG A 56 18.94 7.05 -4.27
CA ARG A 56 18.61 5.86 -3.46
C ARG A 56 17.26 5.99 -2.73
N ILE A 57 16.99 7.19 -2.19
CA ILE A 57 15.70 7.48 -1.56
C ILE A 57 14.60 7.43 -2.61
N ALA A 58 14.86 7.95 -3.80
CA ALA A 58 13.91 7.85 -4.92
C ALA A 58 13.66 6.39 -5.32
N ALA A 59 14.72 5.57 -5.40
CA ALA A 59 14.61 4.15 -5.73
C ALA A 59 13.79 3.38 -4.68
N LEU A 60 14.05 3.60 -3.39
CA LEU A 60 13.23 3.02 -2.32
C LEU A 60 11.78 3.46 -2.45
N ALA A 61 11.51 4.75 -2.59
CA ALA A 61 10.13 5.24 -2.70
C ALA A 61 9.37 4.62 -3.88
N ILE A 62 10.04 4.35 -5.02
CA ILE A 62 9.41 3.64 -6.14
C ILE A 62 9.12 2.18 -5.78
N ALA A 63 10.03 1.50 -5.08
CA ALA A 63 9.82 0.14 -4.64
C ALA A 63 8.64 0.02 -3.67
N LEU A 64 8.56 0.96 -2.72
CA LEU A 64 7.42 1.05 -1.80
C LEU A 64 6.12 1.34 -2.57
N ALA A 65 6.13 2.27 -3.52
CA ALA A 65 4.94 2.52 -4.37
C ALA A 65 4.47 1.27 -5.13
N ALA A 66 5.40 0.42 -5.58
CA ALA A 66 5.05 -0.85 -6.22
C ALA A 66 4.44 -1.85 -5.23
N SER A 67 4.92 -1.89 -3.99
CA SER A 67 4.33 -2.68 -2.90
C SER A 67 2.90 -2.25 -2.59
N GLU A 68 2.65 -0.96 -2.40
CA GLU A 68 1.32 -0.44 -2.10
C GLU A 68 0.32 -0.69 -3.25
N ASP A 69 0.80 -0.68 -4.49
CA ASP A 69 -0.03 -1.08 -5.64
C ASP A 69 -0.47 -2.55 -5.54
N ILE A 70 0.41 -3.43 -5.04
CA ILE A 70 0.08 -4.85 -4.83
C ILE A 70 -0.91 -5.02 -3.68
N HIS A 71 -0.69 -4.34 -2.54
CA HIS A 71 -1.64 -4.33 -1.43
C HIS A 71 -3.02 -3.86 -1.89
N GLY A 72 -3.08 -2.71 -2.57
CA GLY A 72 -4.32 -2.16 -3.11
C GLY A 72 -5.04 -3.10 -4.07
N ARG A 73 -4.31 -3.77 -4.98
CA ARG A 73 -4.89 -4.78 -5.88
C ARG A 73 -5.46 -5.98 -5.13
N ASN A 74 -4.80 -6.43 -4.07
CA ASN A 74 -5.26 -7.54 -3.25
C ASN A 74 -6.54 -7.18 -2.49
N PHE A 75 -6.61 -6.00 -1.87
CA PHE A 75 -7.82 -5.53 -1.20
C PHE A 75 -8.97 -5.28 -2.17
N GLN A 76 -8.67 -4.71 -3.35
CA GLN A 76 -9.66 -4.54 -4.40
C GLN A 76 -10.21 -5.88 -4.89
N LYS A 77 -9.35 -6.92 -4.99
CA LYS A 77 -9.79 -8.26 -5.36
C LYS A 77 -10.77 -8.80 -4.34
N VAL A 78 -10.46 -8.73 -3.04
CA VAL A 78 -11.37 -9.15 -1.97
C VAL A 78 -12.72 -8.44 -2.07
N LEU A 79 -12.72 -7.13 -2.26
CA LEU A 79 -13.98 -6.37 -2.41
C LEU A 79 -14.78 -6.82 -3.64
N ARG A 80 -14.13 -7.07 -4.77
CA ARG A 80 -14.82 -7.58 -5.98
C ARG A 80 -15.40 -8.97 -5.76
N ASP A 81 -14.66 -9.86 -5.09
CA ASP A 81 -15.13 -11.22 -4.78
C ASP A 81 -16.37 -11.18 -3.85
N LEU A 82 -16.46 -10.15 -3.01
CA LEU A 82 -17.64 -9.86 -2.17
C LEU A 82 -18.74 -9.07 -2.90
N GLY A 83 -18.62 -8.86 -4.22
CA GLY A 83 -19.62 -8.18 -5.04
C GLY A 83 -19.58 -6.65 -4.95
N CYS A 84 -18.59 -6.07 -4.29
CA CYS A 84 -18.43 -4.62 -4.13
C CYS A 84 -17.72 -3.98 -5.33
N ARG A 85 -18.00 -2.70 -5.55
CA ARG A 85 -17.32 -1.85 -6.55
C ARG A 85 -16.67 -0.67 -5.82
N PRO A 86 -15.45 -0.83 -5.29
CA PRO A 86 -14.79 0.24 -4.54
C PRO A 86 -14.44 1.42 -5.43
N SER A 87 -14.42 2.62 -4.83
CA SER A 87 -13.85 3.80 -5.46
C SER A 87 -12.33 3.66 -5.56
N MET A 88 -11.79 4.06 -6.71
CA MET A 88 -10.35 4.11 -6.98
C MET A 88 -9.84 5.56 -7.01
N GLU A 89 -10.58 6.48 -6.40
CA GLU A 89 -10.20 7.88 -6.32
C GLU A 89 -8.99 8.05 -5.38
N VAL A 90 -7.96 8.72 -5.89
CA VAL A 90 -6.72 8.97 -5.15
C VAL A 90 -6.77 10.38 -4.57
N PRO A 91 -6.62 10.55 -3.26
CA PRO A 91 -6.56 11.86 -2.64
C PRO A 91 -5.33 12.67 -3.07
N THR A 92 -5.42 13.99 -3.01
CA THR A 92 -4.27 14.88 -3.21
C THR A 92 -3.21 14.63 -2.13
N VAL A 93 -1.95 14.57 -2.57
CA VAL A 93 -0.79 14.31 -1.70
C VAL A 93 -0.07 15.61 -1.39
N ALA A 94 0.20 15.85 -0.11
CA ALA A 94 1.12 16.90 0.33
C ALA A 94 2.56 16.39 0.19
N VAL A 95 3.43 17.21 -0.44
CA VAL A 95 4.84 16.89 -0.66
C VAL A 95 5.70 17.99 -0.03
N GLY A 96 6.57 17.60 0.89
CA GLY A 96 7.61 18.44 1.49
C GLY A 96 8.98 18.22 0.80
N ASP A 97 10.05 18.61 1.50
CA ASP A 97 11.39 18.18 1.12
C ASP A 97 11.58 16.67 1.39
N THR A 98 12.63 16.08 0.84
CA THR A 98 12.91 14.64 0.95
C THR A 98 12.98 14.18 2.41
N ARG A 99 13.57 14.98 3.30
CA ARG A 99 13.68 14.65 4.73
C ARG A 99 12.30 14.62 5.40
N ALA A 100 11.48 15.64 5.16
CA ALA A 100 10.12 15.70 5.69
C ALA A 100 9.25 14.55 5.15
N ASN A 101 9.40 14.23 3.88
CA ASN A 101 8.69 13.12 3.24
C ASN A 101 9.05 11.76 3.86
N LEU A 102 10.35 11.49 4.09
CA LEU A 102 10.81 10.27 4.78
C LEU A 102 10.27 10.21 6.23
N HIS A 103 10.30 11.32 6.95
CA HIS A 103 9.76 11.38 8.30
C HIS A 103 8.27 11.05 8.32
N ASN A 104 7.51 11.62 7.40
CA ASN A 104 6.08 11.36 7.26
C ASN A 104 5.80 9.89 6.88
N ALA A 105 6.61 9.31 5.98
CA ALA A 105 6.54 7.89 5.64
C ALA A 105 6.76 7.02 6.88
N SER A 106 7.89 7.20 7.58
CA SER A 106 8.21 6.44 8.79
C SER A 106 7.11 6.49 9.85
N LYS A 107 6.52 7.68 10.06
CA LYS A 107 5.40 7.83 11.01
C LYS A 107 4.16 7.07 10.55
N ALA A 108 3.85 7.10 9.26
CA ALA A 108 2.70 6.38 8.71
C ALA A 108 2.84 4.87 8.87
N GLU A 109 4.01 4.31 8.50
CA GLU A 109 4.31 2.88 8.67
C GLU A 109 4.16 2.42 10.13
N LEU A 110 4.72 3.18 11.08
CA LEU A 110 4.60 2.85 12.50
C LEU A 110 3.14 2.86 12.98
N GLU A 111 2.34 3.83 12.57
CA GLU A 111 0.93 3.90 12.93
C GLU A 111 0.14 2.71 12.33
N GLU A 112 0.47 2.30 11.12
CA GLU A 112 -0.15 1.16 10.46
C GLU A 112 0.22 -0.15 11.14
N ILE A 113 1.50 -0.39 11.40
CA ILE A 113 2.00 -1.60 12.03
C ILE A 113 1.50 -1.77 13.46
N ASP A 114 1.61 -0.71 14.27
CA ASP A 114 1.37 -0.80 15.71
C ASP A 114 -0.11 -0.66 16.07
N THR A 115 -0.91 -0.02 15.21
CA THR A 115 -2.28 0.36 15.56
C THR A 115 -3.31 -0.13 14.54
N ARG A 116 -3.19 0.26 13.27
CA ARG A 116 -4.26 0.09 12.30
C ARG A 116 -4.46 -1.37 11.90
N TYR A 117 -3.42 -2.05 11.43
CA TYR A 117 -3.54 -3.45 10.99
C TYR A 117 -3.97 -4.41 12.09
N PRO A 118 -3.44 -4.34 13.34
CA PRO A 118 -3.97 -5.13 14.46
C PRO A 118 -5.46 -4.91 14.71
N GLN A 119 -5.92 -3.65 14.69
CA GLN A 119 -7.33 -3.32 14.88
C GLN A 119 -8.20 -3.85 13.73
N TYR A 120 -7.76 -3.70 12.47
CA TYR A 120 -8.49 -4.20 11.31
C TYR A 120 -8.63 -5.72 11.34
N LEU A 121 -7.55 -6.44 11.66
CA LEU A 121 -7.59 -7.88 11.83
C LEU A 121 -8.53 -8.31 12.95
N ALA A 122 -8.53 -7.61 14.09
CA ALA A 122 -9.44 -7.91 15.19
C ALA A 122 -10.91 -7.74 14.79
N ARG A 123 -11.23 -6.75 13.96
CA ARG A 123 -12.59 -6.48 13.46
C ARG A 123 -13.09 -7.56 12.49
N ILE A 124 -12.27 -8.03 11.56
CA ILE A 124 -12.71 -8.97 10.52
C ILE A 124 -12.62 -10.45 10.92
N ARG A 125 -11.79 -10.79 11.92
CA ARG A 125 -11.64 -12.19 12.39
C ARG A 125 -12.95 -12.87 12.74
N PRO A 126 -13.93 -12.24 13.41
CA PRO A 126 -15.22 -12.88 13.70
C PRO A 126 -16.00 -13.31 12.45
N GLU A 127 -15.85 -12.62 11.34
CA GLU A 127 -16.49 -12.97 10.07
C GLU A 127 -15.77 -14.10 9.32
N ASN A 128 -14.51 -14.38 9.67
CA ASN A 128 -13.73 -15.52 9.20
C ASN A 128 -13.63 -15.63 7.65
N TYR A 129 -13.56 -14.48 6.95
CA TYR A 129 -13.31 -14.47 5.51
C TYR A 129 -11.80 -14.59 5.28
N SER A 130 -11.34 -15.80 4.92
CA SER A 130 -9.94 -16.20 4.90
C SER A 130 -9.07 -15.35 3.99
N GLU A 131 -9.60 -14.96 2.81
CA GLU A 131 -8.89 -14.18 1.80
C GLU A 131 -8.58 -12.76 2.30
N ALA A 132 -9.52 -12.12 3.01
CA ALA A 132 -9.29 -10.81 3.60
C ALA A 132 -8.28 -10.87 4.75
N ILE A 133 -8.39 -11.89 5.62
CA ILE A 133 -7.44 -12.09 6.73
C ILE A 133 -6.03 -12.33 6.17
N ALA A 134 -5.90 -13.13 5.13
CA ALA A 134 -4.62 -13.40 4.48
C ALA A 134 -4.04 -12.14 3.84
N ALA A 135 -4.85 -11.38 3.09
CA ALA A 135 -4.41 -10.14 2.44
C ALA A 135 -3.93 -9.11 3.47
N LEU A 136 -4.71 -8.85 4.53
CA LEU A 136 -4.31 -7.95 5.62
C LEU A 136 -3.06 -8.43 6.35
N THR A 137 -2.93 -9.73 6.60
CA THR A 137 -1.77 -10.27 7.30
C THR A 137 -0.50 -10.14 6.46
N CYS A 138 -0.59 -10.34 5.15
CA CYS A 138 0.52 -10.17 4.24
C CYS A 138 0.94 -8.69 4.14
N ALA A 139 0.00 -7.78 3.96
CA ALA A 139 0.28 -6.36 3.94
C ALA A 139 0.95 -5.93 5.26
N TRP A 140 0.36 -6.23 6.41
CA TRP A 140 0.94 -5.89 7.73
C TRP A 140 2.40 -6.35 7.90
N LYS A 141 2.74 -7.56 7.41
CA LYS A 141 4.13 -8.05 7.45
C LYS A 141 5.03 -7.28 6.46
N ALA A 142 4.51 -6.90 5.31
CA ALA A 142 5.26 -6.11 4.33
C ALA A 142 5.53 -4.69 4.84
N GLU A 143 4.55 -4.06 5.53
CA GLU A 143 4.74 -2.75 6.17
C GLU A 143 5.90 -2.76 7.20
N SER A 144 6.07 -3.88 7.90
CA SER A 144 7.23 -4.03 8.81
C SER A 144 8.56 -3.99 8.05
N GLN A 145 8.63 -4.51 6.83
CA GLN A 145 9.83 -4.41 5.98
C GLN A 145 10.01 -2.97 5.47
N HIS A 146 8.92 -2.29 5.09
CA HIS A 146 8.97 -0.88 4.67
C HIS A 146 9.55 0.01 5.76
N ARG A 147 9.05 -0.12 6.99
CA ARG A 147 9.59 0.56 8.16
C ARG A 147 11.08 0.33 8.32
N ASP A 148 11.54 -0.90 8.22
CA ASP A 148 12.94 -1.26 8.42
C ASP A 148 13.82 -0.64 7.32
N LEU A 149 13.40 -0.71 6.05
CA LEU A 149 14.09 -0.09 4.92
C LEU A 149 14.16 1.45 5.04
N ILE A 150 13.08 2.09 5.48
CA ILE A 150 13.04 3.53 5.73
C ILE A 150 13.96 3.87 6.91
N SER A 151 13.94 3.08 7.98
CA SER A 151 14.76 3.28 9.18
C SER A 151 16.26 3.20 8.86
N GLU A 152 16.69 2.30 8.00
CA GLU A 152 18.08 2.18 7.57
C GLU A 152 18.58 3.49 6.92
N LEU A 153 17.74 4.16 6.13
CA LEU A 153 18.08 5.46 5.56
C LEU A 153 18.19 6.57 6.63
N PHE A 154 17.39 6.49 7.70
CA PHE A 154 17.47 7.45 8.80
C PHE A 154 18.68 7.25 9.69
N GLN A 155 19.06 6.01 9.99
CA GLN A 155 20.19 5.73 10.88
C GLN A 155 21.52 6.25 10.32
N GLY A 156 21.65 6.32 8.99
CA GLY A 156 22.77 6.98 8.32
C GLY A 156 22.71 8.51 8.30
N SER A 157 21.64 9.13 8.78
CA SER A 157 21.32 10.50 8.39
C SER A 157 21.19 11.53 9.52
N GLY A 158 21.17 11.19 10.79
CA GLY A 158 21.11 12.12 11.95
C GLY A 158 21.10 13.62 11.64
N VAL A 159 21.88 14.41 12.40
CA VAL A 159 22.09 15.86 12.18
C VAL A 159 22.79 16.13 10.83
N LEU A 160 23.45 15.13 10.26
CA LEU A 160 24.24 15.18 9.02
C LEU A 160 23.48 14.63 7.80
N PHE A 161 22.13 14.60 7.81
CA PHE A 161 21.29 14.04 6.73
C PHE A 161 21.82 14.42 5.32
N GLY A 162 22.15 15.68 5.08
CA GLY A 162 22.62 16.13 3.78
C GLY A 162 24.04 15.67 3.41
N LEU A 163 24.91 15.34 4.40
CA LEU A 163 26.27 14.90 4.16
C LEU A 163 26.37 13.39 4.03
N LEU A 164 25.72 12.66 4.92
CA LEU A 164 25.72 11.19 4.92
C LEU A 164 24.80 10.60 3.85
N ALA A 165 23.65 11.21 3.58
CA ALA A 165 22.80 10.81 2.47
C ALA A 165 23.59 10.84 1.14
N ARG A 166 24.37 11.89 0.88
CA ARG A 166 25.25 11.96 -0.31
C ARG A 166 26.34 10.88 -0.33
N THR A 167 26.84 10.47 0.81
CA THR A 167 27.87 9.43 0.91
C THR A 167 27.26 8.04 0.70
N ILE A 168 26.05 7.81 1.21
CA ILE A 168 25.26 6.59 1.02
C ILE A 168 24.74 6.50 -0.42
N GLU A 169 24.39 7.60 -1.05
CA GLU A 169 23.86 7.71 -2.41
C GLU A 169 24.79 7.16 -3.52
N GLY A 170 26.10 6.98 -3.22
CA GLY A 170 27.08 6.50 -4.20
C GLY A 170 26.97 5.01 -4.59
N THR A 171 26.15 4.21 -3.91
CA THR A 171 26.01 2.78 -4.21
C THR A 171 24.63 2.50 -4.80
N PRO A 172 24.51 2.01 -6.05
CA PRO A 172 23.25 1.59 -6.60
C PRO A 172 22.60 0.51 -5.71
N VAL A 173 21.33 0.68 -5.40
CA VAL A 173 20.53 -0.33 -4.68
C VAL A 173 19.41 -0.77 -5.59
N GLU A 174 19.30 -2.06 -5.77
CA GLU A 174 18.16 -2.69 -6.44
C GLU A 174 17.13 -3.07 -5.38
N TYR A 175 15.88 -3.01 -5.75
CA TYR A 175 14.78 -3.51 -4.92
C TYR A 175 13.98 -4.53 -5.68
N PHE A 176 13.56 -5.56 -4.95
CA PHE A 176 12.74 -6.64 -5.45
C PHE A 176 11.43 -6.67 -4.69
N VAL A 177 10.32 -6.74 -5.41
CA VAL A 177 8.97 -6.73 -4.83
C VAL A 177 8.26 -8.01 -5.22
N CYS A 178 7.66 -8.69 -4.25
CA CYS A 178 6.86 -9.88 -4.48
C CYS A 178 5.48 -9.50 -5.03
N ASP A 179 5.15 -9.98 -6.24
CA ASP A 179 3.90 -9.67 -6.94
C ASP A 179 2.64 -10.23 -6.27
N ASN A 180 2.81 -11.10 -5.29
CA ASN A 180 1.72 -11.70 -4.54
C ASN A 180 1.34 -10.92 -3.28
N CYS A 181 2.33 -10.37 -2.55
CA CYS A 181 2.09 -9.81 -1.20
C CYS A 181 2.74 -8.46 -0.92
N GLY A 182 3.48 -7.89 -1.87
CA GLY A 182 4.16 -6.61 -1.68
C GLY A 182 5.48 -6.69 -0.88
N SER A 183 5.90 -7.87 -0.39
CA SER A 183 7.19 -8.00 0.29
C SER A 183 8.30 -7.32 -0.51
N THR A 184 8.99 -6.35 0.09
CA THR A 184 10.02 -5.52 -0.55
C THR A 184 11.37 -5.77 0.10
N LEU A 185 12.37 -6.14 -0.71
CA LEU A 185 13.70 -6.54 -0.25
C LEU A 185 14.79 -5.90 -1.13
N PRO A 186 15.98 -5.59 -0.57
CA PRO A 186 17.14 -5.12 -1.34
C PRO A 186 17.85 -6.27 -2.08
N GLU A 187 17.58 -7.53 -1.71
CA GLU A 187 18.14 -8.72 -2.33
C GLU A 187 17.06 -9.81 -2.42
N LEU A 188 17.17 -10.68 -3.44
CA LEU A 188 16.25 -11.81 -3.57
C LEU A 188 16.40 -12.78 -2.41
N PRO A 189 15.30 -13.28 -1.81
CA PRO A 189 15.40 -14.32 -0.77
C PRO A 189 15.90 -15.63 -1.39
N ARG A 190 16.55 -16.47 -0.56
CA ARG A 190 17.18 -17.73 -1.04
C ARG A 190 16.14 -18.78 -1.44
N ASP A 191 15.12 -18.98 -0.62
CA ASP A 191 14.21 -20.12 -0.76
C ASP A 191 12.78 -19.70 -1.12
N ALA A 192 12.19 -18.80 -0.33
CA ALA A 192 10.79 -18.38 -0.46
C ALA A 192 10.59 -16.95 0.04
N CYS A 193 9.47 -16.36 -0.32
CA CYS A 193 9.06 -15.04 0.20
C CYS A 193 8.87 -15.12 1.72
N PRO A 194 9.55 -14.26 2.51
CA PRO A 194 9.44 -14.27 3.97
C PRO A 194 8.07 -13.85 4.49
N VAL A 195 7.25 -13.20 3.64
CA VAL A 195 5.90 -12.73 4.00
C VAL A 195 4.84 -13.77 3.68
N CYS A 196 4.75 -14.22 2.42
CA CYS A 196 3.68 -15.09 1.96
C CYS A 196 4.10 -16.53 1.66
N ALA A 197 5.36 -16.90 1.91
CA ALA A 197 5.96 -18.20 1.61
C ALA A 197 5.86 -18.62 0.11
N GLY A 198 5.52 -17.69 -0.79
CA GLY A 198 5.50 -17.95 -2.23
C GLY A 198 6.91 -18.11 -2.81
N PRO A 199 7.04 -18.72 -4.02
CA PRO A 199 8.33 -18.95 -4.65
C PRO A 199 9.06 -17.66 -5.02
N VAL A 200 10.40 -17.69 -5.05
CA VAL A 200 11.25 -16.53 -5.41
C VAL A 200 10.93 -15.97 -6.80
N SER A 201 10.44 -16.80 -7.72
CA SER A 201 10.00 -16.37 -9.06
C SER A 201 8.83 -15.35 -9.06
N ARG A 202 8.20 -15.12 -7.91
CA ARG A 202 7.21 -14.08 -7.69
C ARG A 202 7.82 -12.68 -7.49
N TYR A 203 9.12 -12.60 -7.29
CA TYR A 203 9.79 -11.30 -7.17
C TYR A 203 10.14 -10.74 -8.54
N PHE A 204 9.86 -9.49 -8.74
CA PHE A 204 10.36 -8.72 -9.87
C PHE A 204 11.28 -7.60 -9.37
N ARG A 205 12.28 -7.30 -10.16
CA ARG A 205 13.13 -6.13 -9.93
C ARG A 205 12.36 -4.87 -10.28
N VAL A 206 12.39 -3.90 -9.38
CA VAL A 206 11.72 -2.62 -9.62
C VAL A 206 12.59 -1.77 -10.53
N ASP A 207 12.01 -1.26 -11.61
CA ASP A 207 12.66 -0.26 -12.46
C ASP A 207 12.61 1.10 -11.75
N THR A 208 13.76 1.52 -11.26
CA THR A 208 13.90 2.79 -10.53
C THR A 208 14.18 3.97 -11.45
N GLY A 209 14.35 3.75 -12.76
CA GLY A 209 14.60 4.80 -13.76
C GLY A 209 15.92 5.54 -13.54
N THR A 210 16.94 4.85 -12.96
CA THR A 210 18.30 5.39 -12.74
C THR A 210 19.22 4.99 -13.87
#